data_e7d9688ae5c79bccacd629c6cf25711b
#
_entry.id   e7d9688ae5c79bccacd629c6cf25711b
#
_cell.length_a   1.000
_cell.length_b   1.000
_cell.length_c   1.000
_cell.angle_alpha   90.00
_cell.angle_beta   90.00
_cell.angle_gamma   90.00
#
_symmetry.space_group_name_H-M   'P 1'
#
loop_
_entity.id
_entity.type
_entity.pdbx_description
1 polymer ?
#
loop_
_entity_poly.entity_id
_entity_poly.type
_entity_poly.pdbx_seq_one_letter_code
_entity_poly.pdbx_strand_id
1 'polypeptide(L)'
;MTSYLDVISLAQAKLYLKIDSLQTETDDEITSMIKSSLSFIEKRTGHIFLTKNKTFYSCALTNSVIVYDYPIDNTVTLLNIQYRQTNAIVPTVDGSALLTLGYSDVDDIPSELIDAALQIIKVWFYESEKQENTSLIPLSVLQAIDTNRRFI
;
A
#
# COMPACT_ATOMS: atom_id res chain seq x y z
N MET A 1 2.04 -4.69 10.52
CA MET A 1 0.74 -5.09 9.93
C MET A 1 0.92 -6.34 9.09
N THR A 2 0.04 -7.32 9.22
CA THR A 2 0.16 -8.64 8.56
C THR A 2 -0.96 -8.87 7.52
N SER A 3 -2.03 -8.09 7.59
CA SER A 3 -3.19 -8.19 6.69
C SER A 3 -3.64 -6.82 6.21
N TYR A 4 -4.21 -6.74 5.02
CA TYR A 4 -4.86 -5.52 4.52
C TYR A 4 -6.06 -5.11 5.38
N LEU A 5 -6.68 -6.04 6.10
CA LEU A 5 -7.74 -5.75 7.06
C LEU A 5 -7.24 -5.05 8.34
N ASP A 6 -5.92 -5.09 8.60
CA ASP A 6 -5.29 -4.28 9.65
C ASP A 6 -5.19 -2.81 9.21
N VAL A 7 -5.12 -2.55 7.89
CA VAL A 7 -5.06 -1.20 7.31
C VAL A 7 -6.45 -0.57 7.22
N ILE A 8 -7.41 -1.28 6.65
CA ILE A 8 -8.82 -0.88 6.56
C ILE A 8 -9.66 -2.06 7.04
N SER A 9 -10.31 -1.89 8.19
CA SER A 9 -11.18 -2.93 8.72
C SER A 9 -12.50 -3.03 7.92
N LEU A 10 -13.09 -4.23 7.92
CA LEU A 10 -14.40 -4.44 7.30
C LEU A 10 -15.47 -3.50 7.88
N ALA A 11 -15.45 -3.27 9.21
CA ALA A 11 -16.38 -2.36 9.86
C ALA A 11 -16.23 -0.90 9.37
N GLN A 12 -14.99 -0.45 9.17
CA GLN A 12 -14.70 0.88 8.62
C GLN A 12 -15.19 1.02 7.18
N ALA A 13 -14.96 0.00 6.35
CA ALA A 13 -15.44 0.00 4.96
C ALA A 13 -16.98 -0.01 4.90
N LYS A 14 -17.65 -0.82 5.71
CA LYS A 14 -19.12 -0.83 5.82
C LYS A 14 -19.67 0.52 6.25
N LEU A 15 -19.07 1.13 7.26
CA LEU A 15 -19.48 2.46 7.73
C LEU A 15 -19.36 3.50 6.60
N TYR A 16 -18.26 3.46 5.85
CA TYR A 16 -18.04 4.36 4.72
C TYR A 16 -19.06 4.16 3.59
N LEU A 17 -19.43 2.89 3.31
CA LEU A 17 -20.45 2.51 2.35
C LEU A 17 -21.88 2.72 2.84
N LYS A 18 -22.06 3.08 4.14
CA LYS A 18 -23.38 3.20 4.79
C LYS A 18 -24.17 1.90 4.81
N ILE A 19 -23.48 0.77 4.95
CA ILE A 19 -24.06 -0.58 5.09
C ILE A 19 -24.20 -0.90 6.57
N ASP A 20 -25.33 -1.51 6.94
CA ASP A 20 -25.55 -1.97 8.31
C ASP A 20 -24.49 -3.02 8.70
N SER A 21 -23.94 -2.89 9.91
CA SER A 21 -22.96 -3.82 10.45
C SER A 21 -23.47 -5.25 10.56
N LEU A 22 -24.77 -5.43 10.72
CA LEU A 22 -25.44 -6.73 10.82
C LEU A 22 -25.67 -7.42 9.45
N GLN A 23 -25.57 -6.67 8.36
CA GLN A 23 -25.69 -7.21 7.01
C GLN A 23 -24.38 -7.90 6.63
N THR A 24 -24.36 -9.23 6.56
CA THR A 24 -23.15 -10.03 6.31
C THR A 24 -23.06 -10.58 4.89
N GLU A 25 -24.12 -10.45 4.07
CA GLU A 25 -24.19 -11.02 2.73
C GLU A 25 -23.11 -10.51 1.77
N THR A 26 -22.63 -9.27 1.99
CA THR A 26 -21.62 -8.61 1.14
C THR A 26 -20.21 -8.58 1.77
N ASP A 27 -19.99 -9.23 2.92
CA ASP A 27 -18.75 -9.14 3.65
C ASP A 27 -17.53 -9.67 2.89
N ASP A 28 -17.71 -10.79 2.19
CA ASP A 28 -16.65 -11.39 1.37
C ASP A 28 -16.29 -10.51 0.17
N GLU A 29 -17.30 -9.90 -0.45
CA GLU A 29 -17.12 -8.98 -1.57
C GLU A 29 -16.37 -7.73 -1.12
N ILE A 30 -16.81 -7.08 -0.03
CA ILE A 30 -16.15 -5.90 0.53
C ILE A 30 -14.71 -6.23 0.95
N THR A 31 -14.49 -7.38 1.57
CA THR A 31 -13.14 -7.84 1.95
C THR A 31 -12.23 -8.01 0.72
N SER A 32 -12.76 -8.54 -0.37
CA SER A 32 -12.02 -8.66 -1.63
C SER A 32 -11.70 -7.29 -2.23
N MET A 33 -12.63 -6.35 -2.18
CA MET A 33 -12.43 -4.98 -2.64
C MET A 33 -11.38 -4.23 -1.81
N ILE A 34 -11.36 -4.42 -0.48
CA ILE A 34 -10.31 -3.85 0.39
C ILE A 34 -8.93 -4.32 -0.06
N LYS A 35 -8.74 -5.62 -0.24
CA LYS A 35 -7.46 -6.20 -0.68
C LYS A 35 -7.05 -5.68 -2.05
N SER A 36 -7.98 -5.61 -2.99
CA SER A 36 -7.73 -5.18 -4.35
C SER A 36 -7.39 -3.69 -4.44
N SER A 37 -8.11 -2.83 -3.72
CA SER A 37 -7.87 -1.38 -3.71
C SER A 37 -6.51 -1.03 -3.11
N LEU A 38 -6.15 -1.62 -1.97
CA LEU A 38 -4.85 -1.41 -1.34
C LEU A 38 -3.72 -1.95 -2.21
N SER A 39 -3.86 -3.15 -2.79
CA SER A 39 -2.87 -3.69 -3.74
C SER A 39 -2.71 -2.83 -5.00
N PHE A 40 -3.80 -2.23 -5.49
CA PHE A 40 -3.75 -1.28 -6.61
C PHE A 40 -2.93 -0.04 -6.24
N ILE A 41 -3.16 0.53 -5.05
CA ILE A 41 -2.42 1.70 -4.56
C ILE A 41 -0.94 1.37 -4.36
N GLU A 42 -0.62 0.23 -3.74
CA GLU A 42 0.77 -0.21 -3.58
C GLU A 42 1.53 -0.26 -4.91
N LYS A 43 0.93 -0.88 -5.93
CA LYS A 43 1.54 -1.00 -7.26
C LYS A 43 1.73 0.34 -7.95
N ARG A 44 0.84 1.31 -7.70
CA ARG A 44 0.88 2.61 -8.34
C ARG A 44 1.82 3.59 -7.64
N THR A 45 1.91 3.53 -6.32
CA THR A 45 2.67 4.48 -5.50
C THR A 45 4.06 3.99 -5.10
N GLY A 46 4.26 2.68 -5.03
CA GLY A 46 5.45 2.06 -4.45
C GLY A 46 5.46 2.03 -2.93
N HIS A 47 4.38 2.46 -2.28
CA HIS A 47 4.19 2.23 -0.85
C HIS A 47 3.89 0.75 -0.61
N ILE A 48 4.35 0.23 0.52
CA ILE A 48 4.08 -1.13 0.99
C ILE A 48 3.32 -1.02 2.29
N PHE A 49 2.08 -1.46 2.30
CA PHE A 49 1.25 -1.38 3.49
C PHE A 49 1.54 -2.51 4.47
N LEU A 50 1.82 -3.71 3.97
CA LEU A 50 2.06 -4.87 4.81
C LEU A 50 3.55 -5.04 5.11
N THR A 51 3.87 -5.31 6.37
CA THR A 51 5.25 -5.59 6.79
C THR A 51 5.75 -6.89 6.15
N LYS A 52 6.86 -6.80 5.41
CA LYS A 52 7.51 -7.96 4.77
C LYS A 52 9.03 -7.82 4.76
N ASN A 53 9.71 -8.95 4.85
CA ASN A 53 11.16 -9.02 4.67
C ASN A 53 11.49 -9.29 3.20
N LYS A 54 12.46 -8.54 2.66
CA LYS A 54 12.93 -8.69 1.29
C LYS A 54 14.45 -8.59 1.24
N THR A 55 15.08 -9.52 0.54
CA THR A 55 16.52 -9.49 0.31
C THR A 55 16.79 -8.82 -1.04
N PHE A 56 17.68 -7.84 -1.02
CA PHE A 56 18.18 -7.14 -2.20
C PHE A 56 19.63 -7.55 -2.45
N TYR A 57 20.00 -7.75 -3.70
CA TYR A 57 21.34 -8.12 -4.10
C TYR A 57 22.01 -6.99 -4.85
N SER A 58 23.25 -6.66 -4.48
CA SER A 58 24.05 -5.70 -5.22
C SER A 58 24.71 -6.36 -6.43
N CYS A 59 24.98 -5.56 -7.45
CA CYS A 59 25.88 -5.97 -8.51
C CYS A 59 27.32 -6.12 -7.95
N ALA A 60 28.10 -7.04 -8.48
CA ALA A 60 29.44 -7.39 -8.01
C ALA A 60 30.44 -6.22 -7.94
N LEU A 61 30.11 -5.06 -8.53
CA LEU A 61 30.95 -3.85 -8.56
C LEU A 61 30.53 -2.78 -7.57
N THR A 62 29.40 -2.96 -6.86
CA THR A 62 28.89 -1.94 -5.93
C THR A 62 28.55 -2.57 -4.58
N ASN A 63 29.03 -1.95 -3.50
CA ASN A 63 28.68 -2.36 -2.13
C ASN A 63 27.36 -1.71 -1.66
N SER A 64 26.46 -1.44 -2.59
CA SER A 64 25.15 -0.84 -2.29
C SER A 64 24.10 -1.23 -3.32
N VAL A 65 22.84 -1.16 -2.92
CA VAL A 65 21.67 -1.38 -3.78
C VAL A 65 20.73 -0.18 -3.69
N ILE A 66 20.08 0.14 -4.81
CA ILE A 66 19.05 1.16 -4.87
C ILE A 66 17.70 0.48 -4.60
N VAL A 67 16.98 0.94 -3.59
CA VAL A 67 15.68 0.42 -3.19
C VAL A 67 14.63 1.50 -3.43
N TYR A 68 13.59 1.14 -4.14
CA TYR A 68 12.45 2.01 -4.44
C TYR A 68 11.24 1.71 -3.55
N ASP A 69 11.21 0.55 -2.93
CA ASP A 69 10.16 0.14 -1.99
C ASP A 69 10.19 1.02 -0.73
N TYR A 70 9.01 1.44 -0.24
CA TYR A 70 8.88 2.34 0.91
C TYR A 70 7.66 1.93 1.77
N PRO A 71 7.67 2.16 3.07
CA PRO A 71 8.82 2.56 3.90
C PRO A 71 9.80 1.42 4.14
N ILE A 72 11.03 1.78 4.50
CA ILE A 72 12.05 0.84 4.98
C ILE A 72 12.10 0.96 6.49
N ASP A 73 11.84 -0.12 7.20
CA ASP A 73 12.03 -0.18 8.64
C ASP A 73 13.52 -0.36 8.96
N ASN A 74 14.13 0.71 9.45
CA ASN A 74 15.56 0.74 9.79
C ASN A 74 15.84 0.35 11.24
N THR A 75 14.83 -0.04 12.02
CA THR A 75 15.00 -0.36 13.44
C THR A 75 15.75 -1.68 13.66
N VAL A 76 15.67 -2.59 12.71
CA VAL A 76 16.27 -3.93 12.78
C VAL A 76 17.68 -4.01 12.17
N THR A 77 17.96 -3.16 11.17
CA THR A 77 19.24 -3.13 10.48
C THR A 77 19.92 -1.78 10.71
N LEU A 78 21.01 -1.75 11.49
CA LEU A 78 21.85 -0.57 11.72
C LEU A 78 22.66 -0.19 10.46
N LEU A 79 22.02 -0.20 9.30
CA LEU A 79 22.63 0.17 8.03
C LEU A 79 22.56 1.70 7.85
N ASN A 80 23.66 2.31 7.39
CA ASN A 80 23.68 3.71 7.00
C ASN A 80 22.92 3.92 5.69
N ILE A 81 21.59 3.94 5.76
CA ILE A 81 20.72 4.13 4.60
C ILE A 81 20.71 5.60 4.21
N GLN A 82 21.02 5.89 2.95
CA GLN A 82 20.88 7.22 2.38
C GLN A 82 19.53 7.37 1.68
N TYR A 83 18.61 8.07 2.33
CA TYR A 83 17.29 8.35 1.76
C TYR A 83 17.36 9.49 0.74
N ARG A 84 16.70 9.30 -0.40
CA ARG A 84 16.45 10.30 -1.43
C ARG A 84 14.95 10.47 -1.61
N GLN A 85 14.53 11.45 -2.39
CA GLN A 85 13.09 11.72 -2.60
C GLN A 85 12.31 10.51 -3.13
N THR A 86 12.90 9.73 -4.03
CA THR A 86 12.23 8.62 -4.73
C THR A 86 12.78 7.24 -4.40
N ASN A 87 13.96 7.15 -3.77
CA ASN A 87 14.61 5.87 -3.48
C ASN A 87 15.52 5.97 -2.26
N ALA A 88 16.03 4.84 -1.82
CA ALA A 88 17.07 4.75 -0.80
C ALA A 88 18.29 4.00 -1.35
N ILE A 89 19.49 4.44 -0.99
CA ILE A 89 20.73 3.72 -1.25
C ILE A 89 21.07 2.96 0.03
N VAL A 90 21.07 1.65 -0.07
CA VAL A 90 21.31 0.76 1.05
C VAL A 90 22.64 0.07 0.86
N PRO A 91 23.60 0.21 1.83
CA PRO A 91 24.84 -0.55 1.80
C PRO A 91 24.53 -2.05 1.92
N THR A 92 25.30 -2.87 1.23
CA THR A 92 25.19 -4.32 1.27
C THR A 92 26.34 -4.93 2.04
N VAL A 93 26.07 -6.03 2.73
CA VAL A 93 27.07 -6.91 3.36
C VAL A 93 27.13 -8.19 2.57
N ASP A 94 28.31 -8.60 2.16
CA ASP A 94 28.51 -9.80 1.31
C ASP A 94 27.61 -9.80 0.05
N GLY A 95 27.42 -8.62 -0.55
CA GLY A 95 26.64 -8.44 -1.78
C GLY A 95 25.12 -8.49 -1.60
N SER A 96 24.62 -8.55 -0.37
CA SER A 96 23.18 -8.56 -0.11
C SER A 96 22.78 -7.64 1.05
N ALA A 97 21.51 -7.19 1.07
CA ALA A 97 20.89 -6.49 2.17
C ALA A 97 19.50 -7.07 2.44
N LEU A 98 19.26 -7.55 3.65
CA LEU A 98 17.94 -7.95 4.11
C LEU A 98 17.26 -6.73 4.74
N LEU A 99 16.13 -6.34 4.20
CA LEU A 99 15.36 -5.19 4.69
C LEU A 99 13.96 -5.62 5.10
N THR A 100 13.48 -5.02 6.18
CA THR A 100 12.08 -5.03 6.54
C THR A 100 11.41 -3.83 5.87
N LEU A 101 10.38 -4.08 5.08
CA LEU A 101 9.63 -3.09 4.34
C LEU A 101 8.19 -3.05 4.85
N GLY A 102 7.54 -1.92 4.65
CA GLY A 102 6.14 -1.73 5.00
C GLY A 102 5.94 -0.95 6.30
N TYR A 103 4.74 -0.44 6.47
CA TYR A 103 4.36 0.32 7.65
C TYR A 103 4.19 -0.61 8.86
N SER A 104 4.72 -0.20 10.01
CA SER A 104 4.52 -0.90 11.29
C SER A 104 3.15 -0.60 11.89
N ASP A 105 2.68 0.64 11.74
CA ASP A 105 1.40 1.12 12.24
C ASP A 105 0.56 1.73 11.12
N VAL A 106 -0.77 1.67 11.27
CA VAL A 106 -1.71 2.27 10.34
C VAL A 106 -1.67 3.81 10.38
N ASP A 107 -1.35 4.36 11.54
CA ASP A 107 -1.24 5.81 11.74
C ASP A 107 -0.06 6.45 10.99
N ASP A 108 0.93 5.64 10.59
CA ASP A 108 2.07 6.07 9.78
C ASP A 108 1.74 6.14 8.28
N ILE A 109 0.62 5.55 7.86
CA ILE A 109 0.17 5.58 6.46
C ILE A 109 -0.42 6.95 6.15
N PRO A 110 -0.03 7.61 5.03
CA PRO A 110 -0.67 8.84 4.60
C PRO A 110 -2.19 8.67 4.49
N SER A 111 -2.94 9.51 5.20
CA SER A 111 -4.41 9.44 5.26
C SER A 111 -5.06 9.53 3.88
N GLU A 112 -4.44 10.27 2.96
CA GLU A 112 -4.89 10.40 1.57
C GLU A 112 -4.92 9.06 0.83
N LEU A 113 -4.02 8.13 1.16
CA LEU A 113 -4.00 6.79 0.56
C LEU A 113 -5.11 5.90 1.11
N ILE A 114 -5.42 6.03 2.40
CA ILE A 114 -6.56 5.33 3.03
C ILE A 114 -7.87 5.85 2.46
N ASP A 115 -8.02 7.18 2.37
CA ASP A 115 -9.21 7.81 1.79
C ASP A 115 -9.38 7.44 0.32
N ALA A 116 -8.29 7.40 -0.46
CA ALA A 116 -8.31 6.95 -1.84
C ALA A 116 -8.78 5.49 -1.96
N ALA A 117 -8.31 4.60 -1.08
CA ALA A 117 -8.75 3.20 -1.06
C ALA A 117 -10.24 3.07 -0.77
N LEU A 118 -10.76 3.81 0.22
CA LEU A 118 -12.18 3.83 0.56
C LEU A 118 -13.05 4.38 -0.60
N GLN A 119 -12.58 5.39 -1.31
CA GLN A 119 -13.27 5.91 -2.48
C GLN A 119 -13.28 4.90 -3.64
N ILE A 120 -12.18 4.19 -3.88
CA ILE A 120 -12.12 3.10 -4.87
C ILE A 120 -13.10 2.00 -4.51
N ILE A 121 -13.12 1.55 -3.26
CA ILE A 121 -14.07 0.52 -2.77
C ILE A 121 -15.51 0.98 -3.02
N LYS A 122 -15.83 2.24 -2.70
CA LYS A 122 -17.16 2.80 -2.93
C LYS A 122 -17.57 2.78 -4.40
N VAL A 123 -16.67 3.18 -5.30
CA VAL A 123 -16.93 3.16 -6.74
C VAL A 123 -17.19 1.72 -7.20
N TRP A 124 -16.32 0.78 -6.86
CA TRP A 124 -16.47 -0.61 -7.26
C TRP A 124 -17.72 -1.26 -6.71
N PHE A 125 -18.08 -0.99 -5.44
CA PHE A 125 -19.26 -1.56 -4.79
C PHE A 125 -20.53 -1.10 -5.48
N TYR A 126 -20.72 0.20 -5.71
CA TYR A 126 -21.94 0.71 -6.34
C TYR A 126 -22.01 0.45 -7.84
N GLU A 127 -20.89 0.20 -8.51
CA GLU A 127 -20.88 -0.20 -9.93
C GLU A 127 -21.19 -1.69 -10.09
N SER A 128 -20.74 -2.55 -9.17
CA SER A 128 -21.11 -3.96 -9.17
C SER A 128 -22.63 -4.14 -9.04
N GLU A 129 -23.29 -3.30 -8.24
CA GLU A 129 -24.76 -3.30 -8.12
C GLU A 129 -25.49 -2.85 -9.39
N LYS A 130 -24.89 -1.96 -10.20
CA LYS A 130 -25.53 -1.41 -11.39
C LYS A 130 -25.32 -2.22 -12.67
N GLN A 131 -24.46 -3.25 -12.65
CA GLN A 131 -24.04 -4.03 -13.82
C GLN A 131 -23.49 -3.15 -14.99
N GLU A 132 -23.06 -1.92 -14.72
CA GLU A 132 -22.45 -1.06 -15.72
C GLU A 132 -20.95 -1.30 -15.77
N ASN A 133 -20.44 -1.69 -16.94
CA ASN A 133 -19.03 -2.07 -17.19
C ASN A 133 -18.03 -0.89 -17.21
N THR A 134 -18.29 0.22 -16.56
CA THR A 134 -17.44 1.40 -16.57
C THR A 134 -16.96 1.78 -15.19
N SER A 135 -16.06 0.95 -14.61
CA SER A 135 -15.41 1.25 -13.33
C SER A 135 -14.31 2.31 -13.49
N LEU A 136 -14.72 3.54 -13.76
CA LEU A 136 -13.79 4.67 -13.83
C LEU A 136 -13.51 5.19 -12.42
N ILE A 137 -12.32 4.90 -11.90
CA ILE A 137 -11.84 5.55 -10.68
C ILE A 137 -11.82 7.06 -10.93
N PRO A 138 -12.44 7.88 -10.07
CA PRO A 138 -12.48 9.32 -10.25
C PRO A 138 -11.07 9.92 -10.40
N LEU A 139 -10.92 10.89 -11.29
CA LEU A 139 -9.63 11.52 -11.56
C LEU A 139 -9.01 12.15 -10.31
N SER A 140 -9.83 12.70 -9.42
CA SER A 140 -9.38 13.24 -8.13
C SER A 140 -8.71 12.19 -7.25
N VAL A 141 -9.22 10.95 -7.25
CA VAL A 141 -8.63 9.83 -6.51
C VAL A 141 -7.29 9.43 -7.13
N LEU A 142 -7.22 9.36 -8.45
CA LEU A 142 -5.97 9.07 -9.17
C LEU A 142 -4.92 10.15 -8.91
N GLN A 143 -5.31 11.42 -8.89
CA GLN A 143 -4.41 12.53 -8.57
C GLN A 143 -3.88 12.45 -7.13
N ALA A 144 -4.73 12.12 -6.15
CA ALA A 144 -4.29 11.95 -4.76
C ALA A 144 -3.28 10.80 -4.62
N ILE A 145 -3.51 9.69 -5.33
CA ILE A 145 -2.58 8.56 -5.38
C ILE A 145 -1.27 8.97 -6.03
N ASP A 146 -1.32 9.67 -7.18
CA ASP A 146 -0.12 10.08 -7.92
C ASP A 146 0.71 11.13 -7.17
N THR A 147 0.10 11.98 -6.34
CA THR A 147 0.81 12.92 -5.45
C THR A 147 1.67 12.19 -4.42
N ASN A 148 1.23 11.02 -3.97
CA ASN A 148 1.97 10.16 -3.04
C ASN A 148 2.89 9.15 -3.74
N ARG A 149 3.02 9.23 -5.07
CA ARG A 149 3.83 8.30 -5.84
C ARG A 149 5.32 8.54 -5.60
N ARG A 150 6.04 7.47 -5.30
CA ARG A 150 7.50 7.48 -5.06
C ARG A 150 8.33 7.25 -6.32
N PHE A 151 7.72 6.78 -7.42
CA PHE A 151 8.42 6.55 -8.69
C PHE A 151 8.08 7.66 -9.69
N ILE A 152 9.09 8.11 -10.36
CA ILE A 152 8.99 8.93 -11.56
C ILE A 152 9.66 8.18 -12.70
#